data_2a62a44e012927eed3cdc58abf1b3a4f
#
_entry.id   2a62a44e012927eed3cdc58abf1b3a4f
#
_cell.length_a   1.000
_cell.length_b   1.000
_cell.length_c   1.000
_cell.angle_alpha   90.00
_cell.angle_beta   90.00
_cell.angle_gamma   90.00
#
_symmetry.space_group_name_H-M   'P 1'
#
loop_
_entity.id
_entity.type
_entity.pdbx_description
1 polymer ?
#
loop_
_entity_poly.entity_id
_entity_poly.type
_entity_poly.pdbx_seq_one_letter_code
_entity_poly.pdbx_strand_id
1 'polypeptide(L)'
;MNTVRNFFSEVFKRHTEDDAEQVVIVGAIGTIPDPDTLTSECPRPWLYTRVFMFFMLVTALLFVANMLTNPGQFSNVLVIGSFAVPFTVLVLFFEFNVFKNISFYTVFKALFIGGALSLIVTAMLPSFWFQGITSVSDAFVAGIGEEIAKLLVVYWILKRNRAYPYVLNGLLVGAAVGAGFAIFETAGYCMVYLLGGDNSWLGKESMSVLVLRNLLAPGGHVVWAAISGAGLLFAARREPISAGKFSRKAFLGAFLVSVGLHVLWDMPFFESEWWTICHMLLLTLAAWCVVAWFIRRGLEEVDMMRAVVSQSGTPDVPPNPAGACRRWAARAADMLCGSFIVMPVLMKGLEYFGTEGAYNKLGDVIGSVIAIPLLLLLETVVFELFGTTFGKWAFSVRVCDSNGHPASSWMYFKRLLRLWVSGLGLGLPVVSLIVPWVQCRKVRSGRQATYDESLGLRVDKERFHPLRWIVVLPALIVAVGLTIVGMSAGEDDTAPESPTHADVRLERLVSSADLKCEWTKDGVCVIPFRTSEAENRSQTCLAFLEKVVSSDTERLFVCSMVAKCDAVGRSKMEEILEANATMDDRQWCKVGNALALREFLPVNVSPQKFREVVARLAEDADGLEDRLTGEDEF
;
A
#
# COMPACT_ATOMS: atom_id res chain seq x y z
N MET A 1 3.78 -18.71 25.08
CA MET A 1 3.79 -19.87 24.17
C MET A 1 2.41 -20.36 23.77
N ASN A 2 1.34 -20.03 24.50
CA ASN A 2 0.03 -20.65 24.24
C ASN A 2 -0.85 -19.96 23.16
N THR A 3 -0.69 -18.67 22.87
CA THR A 3 -1.67 -17.95 22.02
C THR A 3 -1.61 -18.36 20.55
N VAL A 4 -0.44 -18.38 19.94
CA VAL A 4 -0.29 -18.77 18.51
C VAL A 4 -0.51 -20.27 18.32
N ARG A 5 0.02 -21.10 19.23
CA ARG A 5 -0.23 -22.54 19.21
C ARG A 5 -1.72 -22.86 19.40
N ASN A 6 -2.39 -22.12 20.27
CA ASN A 6 -3.84 -22.28 20.49
C ASN A 6 -4.64 -21.81 19.27
N PHE A 7 -4.22 -20.74 18.59
CA PHE A 7 -4.88 -20.25 17.38
C PHE A 7 -4.96 -21.33 16.30
N PHE A 8 -3.86 -22.03 16.04
CA PHE A 8 -3.82 -23.08 15.02
C PHE A 8 -4.17 -24.47 15.55
N SER A 9 -4.51 -24.62 16.82
CA SER A 9 -4.68 -25.94 17.45
C SER A 9 -5.80 -26.77 16.84
N GLU A 10 -6.83 -26.15 16.30
CA GLU A 10 -7.97 -26.83 15.68
C GLU A 10 -7.79 -27.05 14.17
N VAL A 11 -6.92 -26.28 13.50
CA VAL A 11 -6.73 -26.34 12.03
C VAL A 11 -6.34 -27.73 11.54
N PHE A 12 -5.48 -28.43 12.30
CA PHE A 12 -4.96 -29.75 11.93
C PHE A 12 -5.73 -30.91 12.54
N LYS A 13 -6.77 -30.64 13.35
CA LYS A 13 -7.65 -31.69 13.89
C LYS A 13 -8.64 -32.15 12.82
N ARG A 14 -9.12 -33.38 13.00
CA ARG A 14 -10.23 -33.90 12.20
C ARG A 14 -11.53 -33.33 12.76
N HIS A 15 -12.27 -32.61 11.96
CA HIS A 15 -13.59 -32.09 12.25
C HIS A 15 -14.64 -32.86 11.43
N THR A 16 -15.81 -33.08 12.05
CA THR A 16 -16.95 -33.73 11.42
C THR A 16 -17.79 -32.68 10.65
N GLU A 17 -18.77 -33.17 9.89
CA GLU A 17 -19.76 -32.31 9.23
C GLU A 17 -20.62 -31.56 10.26
N ASP A 18 -20.99 -32.24 11.34
CA ASP A 18 -21.73 -31.65 12.48
C ASP A 18 -20.94 -30.50 13.15
N ASP A 19 -19.60 -30.64 13.27
CA ASP A 19 -18.76 -29.55 13.79
C ASP A 19 -18.80 -28.33 12.88
N ALA A 20 -18.82 -28.55 11.57
CA ALA A 20 -18.91 -27.45 10.57
C ALA A 20 -20.30 -26.78 10.62
N GLU A 21 -21.36 -27.58 10.72
CA GLU A 21 -22.72 -27.05 10.85
C GLU A 21 -22.88 -26.21 12.14
N GLN A 22 -22.33 -26.65 13.26
CA GLN A 22 -22.36 -25.87 14.52
C GLN A 22 -21.65 -24.52 14.42
N VAL A 23 -20.62 -24.39 13.56
CA VAL A 23 -19.98 -23.10 13.29
C VAL A 23 -20.87 -22.21 12.45
N VAL A 24 -21.58 -22.75 11.47
CA VAL A 24 -22.36 -22.00 10.49
C VAL A 24 -23.78 -21.67 10.98
N ILE A 25 -24.42 -22.59 11.76
CA ILE A 25 -25.77 -22.40 12.31
C ILE A 25 -25.70 -21.50 13.57
N VAL A 26 -25.59 -20.20 13.32
CA VAL A 26 -25.53 -19.17 14.37
C VAL A 26 -26.41 -17.98 14.01
N GLY A 27 -26.76 -17.15 14.99
CA GLY A 27 -27.47 -15.88 14.82
C GLY A 27 -28.95 -16.01 14.48
N ALA A 28 -29.50 -17.21 14.46
CA ALA A 28 -30.95 -17.45 14.44
C ALA A 28 -31.52 -17.45 15.86
N ILE A 29 -32.85 -17.26 15.96
CA ILE A 29 -33.53 -17.33 17.29
C ILE A 29 -33.29 -18.71 17.88
N GLY A 30 -32.77 -18.77 19.11
CA GLY A 30 -32.45 -20.01 19.83
C GLY A 30 -31.03 -20.56 19.61
N THR A 31 -30.25 -19.99 18.71
CA THR A 31 -28.84 -20.39 18.48
C THR A 31 -27.83 -19.38 19.03
N ILE A 32 -28.30 -18.23 19.54
CA ILE A 32 -27.44 -17.22 20.17
C ILE A 32 -27.07 -17.75 21.56
N PRO A 33 -25.74 -17.86 21.87
CA PRO A 33 -25.32 -18.34 23.20
C PRO A 33 -25.78 -17.42 24.32
N ASP A 34 -26.10 -18.04 25.47
CA ASP A 34 -26.37 -17.26 26.67
C ASP A 34 -25.11 -16.47 27.09
N PRO A 35 -25.25 -15.21 27.56
CA PRO A 35 -24.13 -14.36 27.96
C PRO A 35 -23.16 -15.02 28.94
N ASP A 36 -23.65 -15.88 29.82
CA ASP A 36 -22.84 -16.59 30.81
C ASP A 36 -21.96 -17.70 30.20
N THR A 37 -22.32 -18.22 29.03
CA THR A 37 -21.56 -19.25 28.29
C THR A 37 -20.48 -18.67 27.39
N LEU A 38 -20.50 -17.37 27.09
CA LEU A 38 -19.52 -16.71 26.25
C LEU A 38 -18.16 -16.73 26.94
N THR A 39 -17.10 -16.92 26.18
CA THR A 39 -15.71 -16.87 26.68
C THR A 39 -14.99 -15.67 26.10
N SER A 40 -14.19 -14.97 26.92
CA SER A 40 -13.26 -13.92 26.50
C SER A 40 -11.93 -14.47 25.99
N GLU A 41 -11.77 -15.80 25.94
CA GLU A 41 -10.61 -16.40 25.28
C GLU A 41 -10.65 -16.16 23.78
N CYS A 42 -9.46 -15.99 23.19
CA CYS A 42 -9.36 -15.85 21.74
C CYS A 42 -9.87 -17.14 21.07
N PRO A 43 -10.82 -17.04 20.13
CA PRO A 43 -11.32 -18.19 19.37
C PRO A 43 -10.21 -18.97 18.69
N ARG A 44 -10.47 -20.23 18.42
CA ARG A 44 -9.56 -21.13 17.69
C ARG A 44 -10.16 -21.46 16.33
N PRO A 45 -10.05 -20.54 15.36
CA PRO A 45 -10.68 -20.70 14.06
C PRO A 45 -10.02 -21.84 13.28
N TRP A 46 -10.81 -22.53 12.48
CA TRP A 46 -10.36 -23.64 11.65
C TRP A 46 -11.13 -23.76 10.32
N LEU A 47 -12.40 -23.34 10.29
CA LEU A 47 -13.27 -23.49 9.12
C LEU A 47 -12.72 -22.69 7.93
N TYR A 48 -12.15 -21.50 8.16
CA TYR A 48 -11.57 -20.67 7.12
C TYR A 48 -10.51 -21.42 6.28
N THR A 49 -9.73 -22.32 6.89
CA THR A 49 -8.73 -23.10 6.15
C THR A 49 -9.36 -24.14 5.22
N ARG A 50 -10.50 -24.72 5.61
CA ARG A 50 -11.26 -25.65 4.76
C ARG A 50 -11.87 -24.91 3.57
N VAL A 51 -12.42 -23.74 3.82
CA VAL A 51 -12.95 -22.85 2.78
C VAL A 51 -11.85 -22.44 1.79
N PHE A 52 -10.67 -22.06 2.30
CA PHE A 52 -9.51 -21.77 1.44
C PHE A 52 -9.14 -22.96 0.54
N MET A 53 -8.97 -24.15 1.15
CA MET A 53 -8.62 -25.36 0.40
C MET A 53 -9.68 -25.72 -0.63
N PHE A 54 -10.96 -25.54 -0.30
CA PHE A 54 -12.06 -25.76 -1.22
C PHE A 54 -11.96 -24.84 -2.45
N PHE A 55 -11.83 -23.53 -2.26
CA PHE A 55 -11.73 -22.58 -3.37
C PHE A 55 -10.46 -22.81 -4.20
N MET A 56 -9.33 -23.11 -3.57
CA MET A 56 -8.07 -23.43 -4.26
C MET A 56 -8.24 -24.67 -5.12
N LEU A 57 -8.87 -25.73 -4.59
CA LEU A 57 -9.13 -26.97 -5.33
C LEU A 57 -10.05 -26.73 -6.52
N VAL A 58 -11.18 -26.04 -6.30
CA VAL A 58 -12.15 -25.75 -7.38
C VAL A 58 -11.51 -24.88 -8.45
N THR A 59 -10.77 -23.84 -8.09
CA THR A 59 -10.05 -22.98 -9.03
C THR A 59 -9.02 -23.78 -9.85
N ALA A 60 -8.25 -24.65 -9.20
CA ALA A 60 -7.28 -25.51 -9.87
C ALA A 60 -7.96 -26.51 -10.82
N LEU A 61 -9.06 -27.15 -10.40
CA LEU A 61 -9.83 -28.07 -11.25
C LEU A 61 -10.44 -27.37 -12.46
N LEU A 62 -10.99 -26.16 -12.29
CA LEU A 62 -11.51 -25.36 -13.40
C LEU A 62 -10.39 -24.95 -14.35
N PHE A 63 -9.22 -24.56 -13.83
CA PHE A 63 -8.05 -24.24 -14.64
C PHE A 63 -7.64 -25.45 -15.50
N VAL A 64 -7.47 -26.62 -14.89
CA VAL A 64 -7.12 -27.84 -15.59
C VAL A 64 -8.19 -28.24 -16.62
N ALA A 65 -9.48 -28.15 -16.24
CA ALA A 65 -10.59 -28.46 -17.17
C ALA A 65 -10.55 -27.53 -18.39
N ASN A 66 -10.36 -26.23 -18.19
CA ASN A 66 -10.26 -25.27 -19.31
C ASN A 66 -9.05 -25.56 -20.20
N MET A 67 -7.91 -25.90 -19.61
CA MET A 67 -6.71 -26.30 -20.38
C MET A 67 -6.95 -27.50 -21.29
N LEU A 68 -7.76 -28.46 -20.83
CA LEU A 68 -8.06 -29.68 -21.58
C LEU A 68 -9.19 -29.53 -22.62
N THR A 69 -10.15 -28.62 -22.39
CA THR A 69 -11.34 -28.52 -23.22
C THR A 69 -11.42 -27.27 -24.08
N ASN A 70 -10.98 -26.11 -23.53
CA ASN A 70 -11.13 -24.80 -24.16
C ASN A 70 -9.98 -23.88 -23.77
N PRO A 71 -8.76 -24.09 -24.30
CA PRO A 71 -7.62 -23.23 -24.03
C PRO A 71 -7.95 -21.79 -24.42
N GLY A 72 -7.84 -20.86 -23.45
CA GLY A 72 -8.16 -19.44 -23.63
C GLY A 72 -9.48 -18.96 -23.04
N GLN A 73 -10.32 -19.83 -22.52
CA GLN A 73 -11.57 -19.44 -21.82
C GLN A 73 -11.40 -19.55 -20.30
N PHE A 74 -10.80 -18.53 -19.67
CA PHE A 74 -10.49 -18.53 -18.24
C PHE A 74 -11.47 -17.72 -17.38
N SER A 75 -12.55 -17.17 -17.93
CA SER A 75 -13.49 -16.31 -17.20
C SER A 75 -14.08 -16.96 -15.94
N ASN A 76 -14.39 -18.26 -15.99
CA ASN A 76 -14.87 -19.02 -14.82
C ASN A 76 -13.80 -19.18 -13.75
N VAL A 77 -12.52 -19.40 -14.12
CA VAL A 77 -11.38 -19.46 -13.20
C VAL A 77 -11.17 -18.12 -12.53
N LEU A 78 -11.25 -17.03 -13.31
CA LEU A 78 -11.06 -15.67 -12.81
C LEU A 78 -12.16 -15.27 -11.80
N VAL A 79 -13.41 -15.59 -12.13
CA VAL A 79 -14.56 -15.29 -11.24
C VAL A 79 -14.47 -16.12 -9.95
N ILE A 80 -14.33 -17.44 -10.04
CA ILE A 80 -14.26 -18.29 -8.84
C ILE A 80 -12.98 -18.02 -8.03
N GLY A 81 -11.85 -17.84 -8.71
CA GLY A 81 -10.59 -17.51 -8.08
C GLY A 81 -10.63 -16.20 -7.28
N SER A 82 -11.41 -15.19 -7.73
CA SER A 82 -11.58 -13.93 -7.00
C SER A 82 -12.20 -14.10 -5.61
N PHE A 83 -12.97 -15.17 -5.38
CA PHE A 83 -13.52 -15.49 -4.07
C PHE A 83 -12.52 -16.11 -3.12
N ALA A 84 -11.48 -16.78 -3.61
CA ALA A 84 -10.66 -17.70 -2.82
C ALA A 84 -10.14 -17.08 -1.52
N VAL A 85 -9.46 -15.96 -1.58
CA VAL A 85 -8.87 -15.35 -0.38
C VAL A 85 -9.80 -14.38 0.33
N PRO A 86 -10.49 -13.43 -0.35
CA PRO A 86 -11.38 -12.51 0.36
C PRO A 86 -12.49 -13.21 1.14
N PHE A 87 -13.10 -14.26 0.56
CA PHE A 87 -14.13 -15.02 1.25
C PHE A 87 -13.57 -15.86 2.41
N THR A 88 -12.37 -16.41 2.25
CA THR A 88 -11.65 -17.11 3.33
C THR A 88 -11.40 -16.18 4.53
N VAL A 89 -10.93 -14.97 4.27
CA VAL A 89 -10.69 -13.95 5.31
C VAL A 89 -12.01 -13.56 5.98
N LEU A 90 -13.10 -13.44 5.21
CA LEU A 90 -14.44 -13.20 5.78
C LEU A 90 -14.88 -14.33 6.72
N VAL A 91 -14.67 -15.61 6.35
CA VAL A 91 -14.99 -16.74 7.22
C VAL A 91 -14.16 -16.70 8.50
N LEU A 92 -12.90 -16.29 8.44
CA LEU A 92 -12.07 -16.08 9.63
C LEU A 92 -12.69 -15.02 10.56
N PHE A 93 -13.18 -13.89 10.05
CA PHE A 93 -13.90 -12.89 10.85
C PHE A 93 -15.23 -13.42 11.40
N PHE A 94 -15.90 -14.31 10.66
CA PHE A 94 -17.11 -14.97 11.15
C PHE A 94 -16.81 -15.87 12.36
N GLU A 95 -15.71 -16.63 12.33
CA GLU A 95 -15.27 -17.45 13.45
C GLU A 95 -14.80 -16.61 14.66
N PHE A 96 -14.31 -15.37 14.45
CA PHE A 96 -13.97 -14.45 15.53
C PHE A 96 -15.18 -13.82 16.23
N ASN A 97 -16.37 -13.86 15.63
CA ASN A 97 -17.57 -13.32 16.26
C ASN A 97 -18.09 -14.23 17.38
N VAL A 98 -17.46 -14.17 18.54
CA VAL A 98 -17.80 -15.00 19.72
C VAL A 98 -19.25 -14.82 20.20
N PHE A 99 -19.88 -13.67 19.90
CA PHE A 99 -21.28 -13.41 20.24
C PHE A 99 -22.26 -14.27 19.44
N LYS A 100 -21.81 -14.83 18.31
CA LYS A 100 -22.61 -15.70 17.43
C LYS A 100 -24.03 -15.20 17.16
N ASN A 101 -24.20 -13.87 17.13
CA ASN A 101 -25.49 -13.18 17.00
C ASN A 101 -25.81 -12.73 15.56
N ILE A 102 -24.87 -12.92 14.61
CA ILE A 102 -25.06 -12.60 13.18
C ILE A 102 -25.12 -13.91 12.40
N SER A 103 -26.24 -14.15 11.72
CA SER A 103 -26.42 -15.37 10.91
C SER A 103 -25.54 -15.32 9.64
N PHE A 104 -25.13 -16.49 9.18
CA PHE A 104 -24.38 -16.64 7.93
C PHE A 104 -25.14 -16.03 6.74
N TYR A 105 -26.48 -16.14 6.70
CA TYR A 105 -27.33 -15.48 5.72
C TYR A 105 -27.13 -13.96 5.71
N THR A 106 -27.07 -13.34 6.88
CA THR A 106 -26.84 -11.88 7.00
C THR A 106 -25.45 -11.50 6.50
N VAL A 107 -24.43 -12.30 6.82
CA VAL A 107 -23.06 -12.11 6.35
C VAL A 107 -22.99 -12.23 4.82
N PHE A 108 -23.62 -13.26 4.27
CA PHE A 108 -23.68 -13.50 2.83
C PHE A 108 -24.42 -12.36 2.09
N LYS A 109 -25.54 -11.91 2.66
CA LYS A 109 -26.28 -10.74 2.17
C LYS A 109 -25.42 -9.46 2.20
N ALA A 110 -24.66 -9.24 3.27
CA ALA A 110 -23.76 -8.09 3.40
C ALA A 110 -22.62 -8.16 2.38
N LEU A 111 -22.08 -9.35 2.09
CA LEU A 111 -21.07 -9.57 1.07
C LEU A 111 -21.60 -9.18 -0.33
N PHE A 112 -22.70 -9.79 -0.78
CA PHE A 112 -23.17 -9.58 -2.15
C PHE A 112 -23.81 -8.20 -2.34
N ILE A 113 -24.78 -7.86 -1.51
CA ILE A 113 -25.49 -6.57 -1.64
C ILE A 113 -24.58 -5.44 -1.22
N GLY A 114 -23.85 -5.63 -0.11
CA GLY A 114 -22.93 -4.63 0.43
C GLY A 114 -21.78 -4.35 -0.52
N GLY A 115 -21.15 -5.39 -1.03
CA GLY A 115 -20.07 -5.29 -2.01
C GLY A 115 -20.53 -4.60 -3.29
N ALA A 116 -21.66 -5.03 -3.87
CA ALA A 116 -22.20 -4.42 -5.08
C ALA A 116 -22.58 -2.95 -4.88
N LEU A 117 -23.29 -2.62 -3.78
CA LEU A 117 -23.68 -1.23 -3.50
C LEU A 117 -22.46 -0.33 -3.28
N SER A 118 -21.46 -0.78 -2.53
CA SER A 118 -20.24 0.02 -2.32
C SER A 118 -19.49 0.26 -3.63
N LEU A 119 -19.42 -0.73 -4.50
CA LEU A 119 -18.82 -0.61 -5.82
C LEU A 119 -19.59 0.38 -6.73
N ILE A 120 -20.94 0.32 -6.72
CA ILE A 120 -21.78 1.27 -7.46
C ILE A 120 -21.54 2.70 -6.95
N VAL A 121 -21.49 2.91 -5.62
CA VAL A 121 -21.23 4.23 -5.05
C VAL A 121 -19.85 4.74 -5.46
N THR A 122 -18.83 3.87 -5.45
CA THR A 122 -17.49 4.22 -5.94
C THR A 122 -17.51 4.57 -7.42
N ALA A 123 -18.21 3.82 -8.26
CA ALA A 123 -18.33 4.09 -9.69
C ALA A 123 -19.06 5.41 -10.03
N MET A 124 -19.85 5.95 -9.09
CA MET A 124 -20.46 7.28 -9.22
C MET A 124 -19.51 8.43 -8.91
N LEU A 125 -18.34 8.16 -8.35
CA LEU A 125 -17.32 9.20 -8.11
C LEU A 125 -16.64 9.56 -9.44
N PRO A 126 -16.44 10.85 -9.73
CA PRO A 126 -15.93 11.28 -11.05
C PRO A 126 -14.57 10.67 -11.40
N SER A 127 -14.45 10.18 -12.60
CA SER A 127 -13.20 9.87 -13.35
C SER A 127 -12.32 8.69 -12.89
N PHE A 128 -12.77 7.81 -12.00
CA PHE A 128 -11.87 6.87 -11.32
C PHE A 128 -11.54 5.58 -12.11
N TRP A 129 -12.48 5.04 -12.86
CA TRP A 129 -12.39 3.68 -13.41
C TRP A 129 -11.59 3.51 -14.72
N PHE A 130 -11.29 4.59 -15.42
CA PHE A 130 -10.76 4.47 -16.79
C PHE A 130 -9.27 4.78 -16.97
N GLN A 131 -8.58 5.32 -15.96
CA GLN A 131 -7.18 5.76 -16.12
C GLN A 131 -6.16 5.04 -15.21
N GLY A 132 -6.61 4.22 -14.27
CA GLY A 132 -5.73 3.62 -13.26
C GLY A 132 -5.18 4.65 -12.26
N ILE A 133 -4.47 4.16 -11.24
CA ILE A 133 -3.80 5.01 -10.26
C ILE A 133 -2.40 5.32 -10.79
N THR A 134 -2.21 6.50 -11.35
CA THR A 134 -0.95 6.95 -11.95
C THR A 134 -0.27 8.05 -11.14
N SER A 135 -1.00 8.67 -10.22
CA SER A 135 -0.51 9.80 -9.42
C SER A 135 -0.87 9.67 -7.94
N VAL A 136 -0.18 10.45 -7.12
CA VAL A 136 -0.46 10.57 -5.68
C VAL A 136 -1.89 11.07 -5.43
N SER A 137 -2.39 11.99 -6.27
CA SER A 137 -3.77 12.49 -6.17
C SER A 137 -4.80 11.39 -6.42
N ASP A 138 -4.53 10.48 -7.35
CA ASP A 138 -5.42 9.36 -7.65
C ASP A 138 -5.53 8.42 -6.45
N ALA A 139 -4.40 8.09 -5.80
CA ALA A 139 -4.37 7.27 -4.60
C ALA A 139 -5.21 7.88 -3.45
N PHE A 140 -5.16 9.21 -3.27
CA PHE A 140 -5.98 9.89 -2.26
C PHE A 140 -7.47 9.86 -2.62
N VAL A 141 -7.82 10.13 -3.86
CA VAL A 141 -9.22 10.13 -4.32
C VAL A 141 -9.81 8.73 -4.20
N ALA A 142 -9.05 7.71 -4.58
CA ALA A 142 -9.43 6.30 -4.43
C ALA A 142 -9.65 5.93 -2.98
N GLY A 143 -8.60 6.04 -2.19
CA GLY A 143 -8.61 5.58 -0.81
C GLY A 143 -9.67 6.27 0.04
N ILE A 144 -9.89 7.57 -0.14
CA ILE A 144 -10.95 8.30 0.57
C ILE A 144 -12.33 7.91 0.02
N GLY A 145 -12.51 7.92 -1.30
CA GLY A 145 -13.79 7.69 -1.94
C GLY A 145 -14.34 6.29 -1.68
N GLU A 146 -13.52 5.27 -1.86
CA GLU A 146 -13.91 3.89 -1.67
C GLU A 146 -14.17 3.54 -0.20
N GLU A 147 -13.34 4.04 0.73
CA GLU A 147 -13.58 3.79 2.14
C GLU A 147 -14.85 4.50 2.64
N ILE A 148 -15.19 5.69 2.13
CA ILE A 148 -16.47 6.34 2.39
C ILE A 148 -17.62 5.50 1.82
N ALA A 149 -17.52 5.01 0.59
CA ALA A 149 -18.55 4.18 -0.05
C ALA A 149 -18.83 2.91 0.77
N LYS A 150 -17.78 2.17 1.15
CA LYS A 150 -17.89 0.97 2.01
C LYS A 150 -18.48 1.30 3.38
N LEU A 151 -18.02 2.39 4.02
CA LEU A 151 -18.52 2.83 5.32
C LEU A 151 -20.02 3.19 5.28
N LEU A 152 -20.50 3.86 4.25
CA LEU A 152 -21.93 4.19 4.11
C LEU A 152 -22.80 2.95 4.11
N VAL A 153 -22.36 1.90 3.42
CA VAL A 153 -23.07 0.62 3.36
C VAL A 153 -23.00 -0.12 4.70
N VAL A 154 -21.81 -0.18 5.32
CA VAL A 154 -21.64 -0.75 6.68
C VAL A 154 -22.53 -0.04 7.69
N TYR A 155 -22.53 1.31 7.67
CA TYR A 155 -23.40 2.10 8.52
C TYR A 155 -24.89 1.79 8.29
N TRP A 156 -25.32 1.69 7.03
CA TRP A 156 -26.70 1.37 6.69
C TRP A 156 -27.14 0.00 7.22
N ILE A 157 -26.27 -1.02 7.10
CA ILE A 157 -26.55 -2.38 7.61
C ILE A 157 -26.62 -2.37 9.14
N LEU A 158 -25.63 -1.80 9.81
CA LEU A 158 -25.55 -1.77 11.27
C LEU A 158 -26.65 -0.92 11.90
N LYS A 159 -27.03 0.21 11.28
CA LYS A 159 -28.13 1.06 11.77
C LYS A 159 -29.47 0.35 11.75
N ARG A 160 -29.70 -0.51 10.78
CA ARG A 160 -30.96 -1.29 10.66
C ARG A 160 -31.06 -2.47 11.63
N ASN A 161 -29.91 -2.94 12.14
CA ASN A 161 -29.84 -4.16 12.96
C ASN A 161 -29.36 -3.81 14.38
N ARG A 162 -30.28 -3.41 15.25
CA ARG A 162 -29.98 -3.07 16.65
C ARG A 162 -29.43 -4.26 17.48
N ALA A 163 -29.57 -5.48 16.98
CA ALA A 163 -29.06 -6.70 17.60
C ALA A 163 -27.54 -6.87 17.45
N TYR A 164 -26.85 -5.94 16.77
CA TYR A 164 -25.39 -6.01 16.52
C TYR A 164 -24.63 -4.86 17.19
N PRO A 165 -24.63 -4.77 18.54
CA PRO A 165 -24.02 -3.61 19.23
C PRO A 165 -22.53 -3.78 19.55
N TYR A 166 -21.95 -4.95 19.31
CA TYR A 166 -20.59 -5.30 19.75
C TYR A 166 -19.53 -4.97 18.71
N VAL A 167 -18.31 -4.67 19.15
CA VAL A 167 -17.17 -4.35 18.27
C VAL A 167 -16.91 -5.47 17.26
N LEU A 168 -17.00 -6.74 17.67
CA LEU A 168 -16.82 -7.89 16.77
C LEU A 168 -17.91 -7.99 15.70
N ASN A 169 -19.11 -7.48 15.96
CA ASN A 169 -20.15 -7.38 14.93
C ASN A 169 -19.76 -6.36 13.84
N GLY A 170 -19.15 -5.23 14.25
CA GLY A 170 -18.63 -4.22 13.32
C GLY A 170 -17.50 -4.76 12.46
N LEU A 171 -16.57 -5.52 13.06
CA LEU A 171 -15.53 -6.22 12.32
C LEU A 171 -16.12 -7.15 11.25
N LEU A 172 -17.10 -7.99 11.63
CA LEU A 172 -17.68 -8.98 10.73
C LEU A 172 -18.49 -8.33 9.59
N VAL A 173 -19.35 -7.34 9.91
CA VAL A 173 -20.14 -6.65 8.88
C VAL A 173 -19.25 -5.85 7.93
N GLY A 174 -18.25 -5.17 8.49
CA GLY A 174 -17.24 -4.47 7.69
C GLY A 174 -16.47 -5.42 6.78
N ALA A 175 -15.97 -6.53 7.33
CA ALA A 175 -15.29 -7.58 6.56
C ALA A 175 -16.17 -8.14 5.44
N ALA A 176 -17.47 -8.34 5.67
CA ALA A 176 -18.39 -8.85 4.66
C ALA A 176 -18.55 -7.87 3.48
N VAL A 177 -18.74 -6.59 3.76
CA VAL A 177 -18.83 -5.53 2.71
C VAL A 177 -17.52 -5.41 1.97
N GLY A 178 -16.38 -5.37 2.69
CA GLY A 178 -15.04 -5.29 2.11
C GLY A 178 -14.67 -6.52 1.28
N ALA A 179 -15.08 -7.72 1.70
CA ALA A 179 -14.87 -8.95 0.92
C ALA A 179 -15.65 -8.93 -0.39
N GLY A 180 -16.92 -8.51 -0.35
CA GLY A 180 -17.72 -8.35 -1.55
C GLY A 180 -17.12 -7.34 -2.51
N PHE A 181 -16.68 -6.19 -2.00
CA PHE A 181 -15.98 -5.18 -2.81
C PHE A 181 -14.72 -5.77 -3.47
N ALA A 182 -13.82 -6.39 -2.68
CA ALA A 182 -12.59 -6.98 -3.18
C ALA A 182 -12.81 -8.07 -4.24
N ILE A 183 -13.84 -8.92 -4.06
CA ILE A 183 -14.20 -9.96 -5.02
C ILE A 183 -14.63 -9.35 -6.36
N PHE A 184 -15.59 -8.42 -6.32
CA PHE A 184 -16.13 -7.82 -7.54
C PHE A 184 -15.11 -6.95 -8.26
N GLU A 185 -14.32 -6.20 -7.51
CA GLU A 185 -13.24 -5.39 -8.06
C GLU A 185 -12.16 -6.27 -8.71
N THR A 186 -11.70 -7.33 -8.03
CA THR A 186 -10.71 -8.26 -8.59
C THR A 186 -11.23 -8.94 -9.84
N ALA A 187 -12.48 -9.43 -9.83
CA ALA A 187 -13.11 -9.99 -11.01
C ALA A 187 -13.20 -8.95 -12.15
N GLY A 188 -13.54 -7.71 -11.83
CA GLY A 188 -13.60 -6.60 -12.79
C GLY A 188 -12.24 -6.35 -13.44
N TYR A 189 -11.16 -6.20 -12.67
CA TYR A 189 -9.81 -6.04 -13.23
C TYR A 189 -9.40 -7.20 -14.11
N CYS A 190 -9.61 -8.44 -13.66
CA CYS A 190 -9.30 -9.63 -14.47
C CYS A 190 -10.07 -9.63 -15.78
N MET A 191 -11.35 -9.23 -15.78
CA MET A 191 -12.18 -9.16 -16.99
C MET A 191 -11.75 -8.03 -17.92
N VAL A 192 -11.30 -6.90 -17.42
CA VAL A 192 -10.74 -5.80 -18.25
C VAL A 192 -9.53 -6.29 -19.04
N TYR A 193 -8.58 -6.99 -18.41
CA TYR A 193 -7.44 -7.57 -19.11
C TYR A 193 -7.88 -8.63 -20.13
N LEU A 194 -8.81 -9.51 -19.76
CA LEU A 194 -9.31 -10.55 -20.63
C LEU A 194 -10.01 -9.97 -21.88
N LEU A 195 -10.85 -8.93 -21.70
CA LEU A 195 -11.60 -8.27 -22.80
C LEU A 195 -10.72 -7.29 -23.58
N GLY A 196 -9.67 -6.75 -22.97
CA GLY A 196 -8.70 -5.83 -23.58
C GLY A 196 -7.76 -6.49 -24.59
N GLY A 197 -7.89 -7.80 -24.82
CA GLY A 197 -7.12 -8.53 -25.81
C GLY A 197 -5.88 -9.22 -25.25
N ASP A 198 -5.96 -9.71 -24.00
CA ASP A 198 -4.97 -10.66 -23.47
C ASP A 198 -5.01 -11.96 -24.31
N ASN A 199 -4.42 -11.84 -25.51
CA ASN A 199 -4.29 -12.95 -26.48
C ASN A 199 -3.15 -13.91 -26.09
N SER A 200 -2.58 -13.78 -24.90
CA SER A 200 -1.61 -14.75 -24.40
C SER A 200 -2.29 -16.11 -24.23
N TRP A 201 -1.61 -17.15 -24.65
CA TRP A 201 -2.11 -18.55 -24.66
C TRP A 201 -2.74 -19.02 -23.33
N LEU A 202 -2.42 -18.36 -22.22
CA LEU A 202 -2.88 -18.71 -20.86
C LEU A 202 -3.65 -17.57 -20.17
N GLY A 203 -4.01 -16.48 -20.85
CA GLY A 203 -4.51 -15.27 -20.17
C GLY A 203 -3.51 -14.80 -19.08
N LYS A 204 -2.22 -14.75 -19.43
CA LYS A 204 -1.10 -14.58 -18.50
C LYS A 204 -1.25 -13.32 -17.64
N GLU A 205 -1.70 -12.23 -18.23
CA GLU A 205 -1.90 -10.96 -17.52
C GLU A 205 -3.07 -11.04 -16.54
N SER A 206 -4.22 -11.54 -17.00
CA SER A 206 -5.41 -11.75 -16.17
C SER A 206 -5.14 -12.70 -15.01
N MET A 207 -4.40 -13.80 -15.25
CA MET A 207 -4.02 -14.75 -14.21
C MET A 207 -3.00 -14.17 -13.22
N SER A 208 -2.04 -13.37 -13.69
CA SER A 208 -1.07 -12.67 -12.83
C SER A 208 -1.78 -11.69 -11.90
N VAL A 209 -2.73 -10.92 -12.42
CA VAL A 209 -3.57 -10.01 -11.63
C VAL A 209 -4.39 -10.79 -10.60
N LEU A 210 -5.02 -11.89 -10.98
CA LEU A 210 -5.77 -12.75 -10.05
C LEU A 210 -4.89 -13.25 -8.90
N VAL A 211 -3.72 -13.81 -9.22
CA VAL A 211 -2.80 -14.37 -8.21
C VAL A 211 -2.28 -13.29 -7.28
N LEU A 212 -1.80 -12.16 -7.83
CA LEU A 212 -1.25 -11.07 -7.05
C LEU A 212 -2.31 -10.45 -6.12
N ARG A 213 -3.50 -10.14 -6.65
CA ARG A 213 -4.59 -9.56 -5.85
C ARG A 213 -5.08 -10.52 -4.76
N ASN A 214 -5.12 -11.82 -5.01
CA ASN A 214 -5.44 -12.82 -3.98
C ASN A 214 -4.34 -12.92 -2.91
N LEU A 215 -3.07 -12.95 -3.30
CA LEU A 215 -1.95 -13.00 -2.34
C LEU A 215 -1.97 -11.80 -1.39
N LEU A 216 -2.33 -10.64 -1.89
CA LEU A 216 -2.34 -9.38 -1.17
C LEU A 216 -3.71 -9.07 -0.51
N ALA A 217 -4.79 -9.77 -0.88
CA ALA A 217 -6.14 -9.54 -0.35
C ALA A 217 -6.26 -9.56 1.19
N PRO A 218 -5.46 -10.34 1.96
CA PRO A 218 -5.51 -10.29 3.42
C PRO A 218 -5.14 -8.92 4.00
N GLY A 219 -4.46 -8.06 3.26
CA GLY A 219 -4.10 -6.70 3.69
C GLY A 219 -5.00 -5.59 3.16
N GLY A 220 -5.95 -5.94 2.26
CA GLY A 220 -6.74 -5.00 1.47
C GLY A 220 -8.13 -4.68 2.04
N HIS A 221 -9.08 -4.46 1.15
CA HIS A 221 -10.44 -3.95 1.42
C HIS A 221 -11.21 -4.69 2.51
N VAL A 222 -11.02 -6.02 2.65
CA VAL A 222 -11.67 -6.82 3.70
C VAL A 222 -11.32 -6.29 5.08
N VAL A 223 -10.04 -6.04 5.31
CA VAL A 223 -9.50 -5.61 6.60
C VAL A 223 -9.77 -4.14 6.84
N TRP A 224 -9.64 -3.29 5.83
CA TRP A 224 -9.89 -1.85 5.97
C TRP A 224 -11.36 -1.57 6.31
N ALA A 225 -12.29 -2.19 5.60
CA ALA A 225 -13.72 -2.05 5.90
C ALA A 225 -14.09 -2.67 7.27
N ALA A 226 -13.42 -3.77 7.69
CA ALA A 226 -13.57 -4.34 9.02
C ALA A 226 -13.14 -3.36 10.12
N ILE A 227 -12.00 -2.68 9.96
CA ILE A 227 -11.50 -1.66 10.88
C ILE A 227 -12.50 -0.51 11.00
N SER A 228 -13.03 0.00 9.88
CA SER A 228 -14.03 1.08 9.86
C SER A 228 -15.33 0.67 10.56
N GLY A 229 -15.82 -0.55 10.32
CA GLY A 229 -17.02 -1.10 10.96
C GLY A 229 -16.84 -1.30 12.48
N ALA A 230 -15.70 -1.85 12.89
CA ALA A 230 -15.36 -2.00 14.30
C ALA A 230 -15.24 -0.65 15.00
N GLY A 231 -14.55 0.32 14.38
CA GLY A 231 -14.40 1.68 14.88
C GLY A 231 -15.74 2.37 15.13
N LEU A 232 -16.72 2.15 14.24
CA LEU A 232 -18.07 2.70 14.38
C LEU A 232 -18.79 2.14 15.62
N LEU A 233 -18.76 0.83 15.85
CA LEU A 233 -19.41 0.22 17.02
C LEU A 233 -18.62 0.48 18.31
N PHE A 234 -17.30 0.53 18.25
CA PHE A 234 -16.46 0.93 19.38
C PHE A 234 -16.78 2.35 19.83
N ALA A 235 -16.98 3.28 18.88
CA ALA A 235 -17.42 4.64 19.16
C ALA A 235 -18.87 4.70 19.64
N ALA A 236 -19.73 3.81 19.19
CA ALA A 236 -21.14 3.74 19.62
C ALA A 236 -21.32 3.31 21.07
N ARG A 237 -20.36 2.55 21.64
CA ARG A 237 -20.42 2.07 23.04
C ARG A 237 -21.73 1.34 23.38
N ARG A 238 -22.16 0.45 22.49
CA ARG A 238 -23.44 -0.29 22.56
C ARG A 238 -24.71 0.58 22.50
N GLU A 239 -24.57 1.89 22.30
CA GLU A 239 -25.71 2.77 22.03
C GLU A 239 -26.17 2.67 20.57
N PRO A 240 -27.42 3.00 20.26
CA PRO A 240 -27.87 3.05 18.86
C PRO A 240 -26.99 3.92 17.99
N ILE A 241 -26.67 3.45 16.80
CA ILE A 241 -25.83 4.17 15.86
C ILE A 241 -26.59 5.38 15.32
N SER A 242 -25.98 6.57 15.41
CA SER A 242 -26.48 7.83 14.89
C SER A 242 -25.36 8.60 14.21
N ALA A 243 -25.71 9.59 13.39
CA ALA A 243 -24.73 10.43 12.69
C ALA A 243 -23.73 11.11 13.64
N GLY A 244 -24.14 11.46 14.87
CA GLY A 244 -23.23 12.02 15.88
C GLY A 244 -22.13 11.08 16.36
N LYS A 245 -22.17 9.78 16.04
CA LYS A 245 -21.08 8.84 16.36
C LYS A 245 -19.88 9.03 15.44
N PHE A 246 -20.07 9.54 14.23
CA PHE A 246 -18.98 9.82 13.28
C PHE A 246 -18.04 10.94 13.76
N SER A 247 -18.50 11.84 14.59
CA SER A 247 -17.65 12.89 15.18
C SER A 247 -16.83 12.43 16.39
N ARG A 248 -17.04 11.20 16.88
CA ARG A 248 -16.26 10.68 18.01
C ARG A 248 -14.83 10.36 17.59
N LYS A 249 -13.86 10.81 18.37
CA LYS A 249 -12.41 10.61 18.08
C LYS A 249 -12.04 9.14 17.84
N ALA A 250 -12.67 8.22 18.56
CA ALA A 250 -12.43 6.79 18.42
C ALA A 250 -12.83 6.26 17.03
N PHE A 251 -13.96 6.73 16.48
CA PHE A 251 -14.36 6.40 15.11
C PHE A 251 -13.44 7.06 14.09
N LEU A 252 -13.21 8.39 14.22
CA LEU A 252 -12.35 9.13 13.30
C LEU A 252 -10.95 8.51 13.21
N GLY A 253 -10.37 8.11 14.36
CA GLY A 253 -9.07 7.43 14.38
C GLY A 253 -9.08 6.12 13.60
N ALA A 254 -10.08 5.26 13.81
CA ALA A 254 -10.19 3.99 13.10
C ALA A 254 -10.41 4.19 11.59
N PHE A 255 -11.28 5.14 11.22
CA PHE A 255 -11.57 5.45 9.83
C PHE A 255 -10.36 6.05 9.11
N LEU A 256 -9.64 6.98 9.76
CA LEU A 256 -8.41 7.55 9.21
C LEU A 256 -7.30 6.49 9.03
N VAL A 257 -7.23 5.50 9.93
CA VAL A 257 -6.32 4.36 9.74
C VAL A 257 -6.72 3.55 8.51
N SER A 258 -8.00 3.25 8.34
CA SER A 258 -8.51 2.53 7.17
C SER A 258 -8.19 3.26 5.87
N VAL A 259 -8.52 4.56 5.79
CA VAL A 259 -8.22 5.42 4.64
C VAL A 259 -6.70 5.53 4.42
N GLY A 260 -5.93 5.73 5.50
CA GLY A 260 -4.47 5.86 5.41
C GLY A 260 -3.80 4.58 4.89
N LEU A 261 -4.24 3.41 5.35
CA LEU A 261 -3.75 2.13 4.84
C LEU A 261 -4.07 1.95 3.35
N HIS A 262 -5.27 2.33 2.93
CA HIS A 262 -5.69 2.26 1.52
C HIS A 262 -4.89 3.24 0.65
N VAL A 263 -4.82 4.52 1.02
CA VAL A 263 -4.04 5.53 0.30
C VAL A 263 -2.58 5.10 0.16
N LEU A 264 -1.95 4.66 1.27
CA LEU A 264 -0.56 4.19 1.24
C LEU A 264 -0.39 2.94 0.37
N TRP A 265 -1.39 2.07 0.30
CA TRP A 265 -1.38 0.88 -0.53
C TRP A 265 -1.32 1.22 -2.02
N ASP A 266 -2.07 2.23 -2.44
CA ASP A 266 -2.19 2.67 -3.82
C ASP A 266 -1.11 3.66 -4.25
N MET A 267 -0.31 4.18 -3.30
CA MET A 267 0.75 5.14 -3.63
C MET A 267 1.89 4.51 -4.43
N PRO A 268 2.29 5.13 -5.55
CA PRO A 268 3.41 4.68 -6.36
C PRO A 268 4.76 5.11 -5.73
N PHE A 269 5.11 4.54 -4.56
CA PHE A 269 6.35 4.90 -3.88
C PHE A 269 7.61 4.31 -4.54
N PHE A 270 7.48 3.14 -5.17
CA PHE A 270 8.60 2.36 -5.65
C PHE A 270 8.41 1.98 -7.11
N GLU A 271 9.44 2.12 -7.91
CA GLU A 271 9.49 1.63 -9.30
C GLU A 271 9.72 0.11 -9.36
N SER A 272 10.41 -0.43 -8.35
CA SER A 272 10.69 -1.86 -8.26
C SER A 272 9.48 -2.64 -7.72
N GLU A 273 9.04 -3.67 -8.43
CA GLU A 273 7.96 -4.57 -8.02
C GLU A 273 8.23 -5.22 -6.66
N TRP A 274 9.49 -5.59 -6.40
CA TRP A 274 9.90 -6.21 -5.15
C TRP A 274 9.66 -5.29 -3.94
N TRP A 275 10.05 -4.02 -4.05
CA TRP A 275 9.85 -3.04 -2.98
C TRP A 275 8.37 -2.72 -2.78
N THR A 276 7.60 -2.68 -3.85
CA THR A 276 6.14 -2.53 -3.80
C THR A 276 5.50 -3.69 -3.03
N ILE A 277 5.89 -4.94 -3.31
CA ILE A 277 5.39 -6.11 -2.57
C ILE A 277 5.79 -6.04 -1.09
N CYS A 278 7.03 -5.71 -0.77
CA CYS A 278 7.50 -5.55 0.62
C CYS A 278 6.69 -4.48 1.37
N HIS A 279 6.41 -3.35 0.73
CA HIS A 279 5.56 -2.29 1.26
C HIS A 279 4.14 -2.76 1.56
N MET A 280 3.50 -3.42 0.60
CA MET A 280 2.16 -4.00 0.77
C MET A 280 2.09 -5.05 1.88
N LEU A 281 3.11 -5.89 2.03
CA LEU A 281 3.20 -6.84 3.14
C LEU A 281 3.35 -6.14 4.50
N LEU A 282 4.10 -5.05 4.56
CA LEU A 282 4.22 -4.23 5.77
C LEU A 282 2.88 -3.59 6.16
N LEU A 283 2.16 -3.03 5.18
CA LEU A 283 0.82 -2.48 5.41
C LEU A 283 -0.17 -3.55 5.85
N THR A 284 -0.08 -4.76 5.27
CA THR A 284 -0.86 -5.92 5.69
C THR A 284 -0.62 -6.23 7.16
N LEU A 285 0.63 -6.30 7.59
CA LEU A 285 0.99 -6.55 8.99
C LEU A 285 0.43 -5.45 9.91
N ALA A 286 0.57 -4.19 9.52
CA ALA A 286 0.01 -3.05 10.25
C ALA A 286 -1.51 -3.15 10.39
N ALA A 287 -2.22 -3.47 9.31
CA ALA A 287 -3.67 -3.66 9.29
C ALA A 287 -4.11 -4.78 10.26
N TRP A 288 -3.42 -5.93 10.26
CA TRP A 288 -3.71 -7.03 11.18
C TRP A 288 -3.38 -6.73 12.64
N CYS A 289 -2.40 -5.87 12.92
CA CYS A 289 -2.18 -5.37 14.29
C CYS A 289 -3.40 -4.56 14.77
N VAL A 290 -3.99 -3.73 13.91
CA VAL A 290 -5.21 -2.97 14.22
C VAL A 290 -6.40 -3.92 14.45
N VAL A 291 -6.59 -4.89 13.57
CA VAL A 291 -7.64 -5.92 13.71
C VAL A 291 -7.48 -6.70 15.01
N ALA A 292 -6.28 -7.16 15.33
CA ALA A 292 -6.00 -7.88 16.56
C ALA A 292 -6.33 -7.05 17.81
N TRP A 293 -6.10 -5.73 17.75
CA TRP A 293 -6.51 -4.81 18.81
C TRP A 293 -8.05 -4.75 18.95
N PHE A 294 -8.79 -4.62 17.83
CA PHE A 294 -10.25 -4.62 17.86
C PHE A 294 -10.84 -5.96 18.33
N ILE A 295 -10.24 -7.09 17.90
CA ILE A 295 -10.63 -8.41 18.42
C ILE A 295 -10.46 -8.46 19.94
N ARG A 296 -9.31 -8.01 20.44
CA ARG A 296 -9.08 -7.96 21.89
C ARG A 296 -10.10 -7.07 22.60
N ARG A 297 -10.40 -5.88 22.05
CA ARG A 297 -11.41 -4.97 22.62
C ARG A 297 -12.81 -5.59 22.61
N GLY A 298 -13.16 -6.31 21.54
CA GLY A 298 -14.42 -7.04 21.46
C GLY A 298 -14.51 -8.21 22.46
N LEU A 299 -13.40 -8.89 22.73
CA LEU A 299 -13.34 -9.92 23.78
C LEU A 299 -13.43 -9.32 25.20
N GLU A 300 -12.83 -8.15 25.43
CA GLU A 300 -12.98 -7.40 26.69
C GLU A 300 -14.45 -6.99 26.94
N GLU A 301 -15.28 -6.83 25.90
CA GLU A 301 -16.72 -6.58 26.04
C GLU A 301 -17.46 -7.78 26.69
N VAL A 302 -16.98 -9.01 26.49
CA VAL A 302 -17.52 -10.20 27.17
C VAL A 302 -17.21 -10.13 28.65
N ASP A 303 -15.99 -9.79 29.04
CA ASP A 303 -15.60 -9.65 30.46
C ASP A 303 -16.36 -8.52 31.13
N MET A 304 -16.59 -7.38 30.44
CA MET A 304 -17.42 -6.30 30.96
C MET A 304 -18.88 -6.70 31.15
N MET A 305 -19.44 -7.58 30.31
CA MET A 305 -20.80 -8.11 30.51
C MET A 305 -20.89 -8.98 31.73
N ARG A 306 -19.87 -9.83 31.96
CA ARG A 306 -19.80 -10.68 33.18
C ARG A 306 -19.57 -9.86 34.45
N ALA A 307 -18.71 -8.82 34.39
CA ALA A 307 -18.40 -7.98 35.54
C ALA A 307 -19.59 -7.13 36.01
N VAL A 308 -20.52 -6.80 35.12
CA VAL A 308 -21.78 -6.12 35.49
C VAL A 308 -22.66 -7.08 36.31
N VAL A 309 -22.51 -8.39 36.15
CA VAL A 309 -23.19 -9.43 36.94
C VAL A 309 -22.49 -9.68 38.26
N SER A 310 -21.16 -9.44 38.37
CA SER A 310 -20.37 -9.61 39.59
C SER A 310 -19.71 -8.32 40.04
N GLN A 311 -20.38 -7.50 40.82
CA GLN A 311 -19.76 -6.32 41.46
C GLN A 311 -18.67 -6.70 42.45
N SER A 312 -17.41 -6.45 42.14
CA SER A 312 -16.36 -6.29 43.16
C SER A 312 -15.08 -5.65 42.56
N GLY A 313 -14.53 -4.69 43.29
CA GLY A 313 -13.52 -3.72 42.90
C GLY A 313 -12.15 -4.30 42.50
N THR A 314 -11.44 -3.50 41.71
CA THR A 314 -10.08 -3.77 41.20
C THR A 314 -9.01 -3.40 42.22
N PRO A 315 -8.03 -4.29 42.49
CA PRO A 315 -6.91 -3.99 43.40
C PRO A 315 -5.83 -3.17 42.71
N ASP A 316 -5.15 -2.30 43.48
CA ASP A 316 -3.96 -1.55 43.06
C ASP A 316 -2.82 -2.49 42.62
N VAL A 317 -2.30 -2.25 41.41
CA VAL A 317 -1.19 -3.06 40.86
C VAL A 317 0.16 -2.52 41.36
N PRO A 318 0.99 -3.34 42.03
CA PRO A 318 2.28 -2.89 42.55
C PRO A 318 3.24 -2.48 41.42
N PRO A 319 4.10 -1.44 41.66
CA PRO A 319 5.02 -0.94 40.65
C PRO A 319 6.09 -1.98 40.24
N ASN A 320 6.29 -2.15 38.95
CA ASN A 320 7.29 -3.06 38.37
C ASN A 320 8.12 -2.34 37.29
N PRO A 321 9.08 -1.46 37.67
CA PRO A 321 9.72 -0.53 36.75
C PRO A 321 10.54 -1.22 35.66
N ALA A 322 10.39 -0.76 34.42
CA ALA A 322 11.17 -1.22 33.28
C ALA A 322 12.57 -0.59 33.29
N GLY A 323 13.61 -1.41 33.07
CA GLY A 323 14.99 -0.97 33.02
C GLY A 323 15.31 -0.09 31.78
N ALA A 324 16.37 0.71 31.88
CA ALA A 324 16.77 1.67 30.85
C ALA A 324 16.99 1.04 29.46
N CYS A 325 17.70 -0.09 29.37
CA CYS A 325 17.95 -0.77 28.09
C CYS A 325 16.65 -1.22 27.41
N ARG A 326 15.69 -1.73 28.18
CA ARG A 326 14.40 -2.17 27.67
C ARG A 326 13.56 -0.99 27.14
N ARG A 327 13.57 0.15 27.85
CA ARG A 327 12.90 1.39 27.43
C ARG A 327 13.52 1.94 26.15
N TRP A 328 14.87 1.93 26.07
CA TRP A 328 15.61 2.40 24.90
C TRP A 328 15.34 1.52 23.68
N ALA A 329 15.42 0.19 23.83
CA ALA A 329 15.14 -0.76 22.74
C ALA A 329 13.70 -0.63 22.22
N ALA A 330 12.73 -0.46 23.13
CA ALA A 330 11.34 -0.20 22.74
C ALA A 330 11.21 1.11 21.95
N ARG A 331 11.92 2.17 22.35
CA ARG A 331 11.94 3.45 21.63
C ARG A 331 12.59 3.33 20.27
N ALA A 332 13.74 2.66 20.16
CA ALA A 332 14.44 2.46 18.90
C ALA A 332 13.57 1.68 17.89
N ALA A 333 12.87 0.64 18.37
CA ALA A 333 11.94 -0.11 17.53
C ALA A 333 10.74 0.74 17.07
N ASP A 334 10.17 1.58 17.94
CA ASP A 334 9.08 2.50 17.56
C ASP A 334 9.55 3.50 16.51
N MET A 335 10.73 4.09 16.67
CA MET A 335 11.27 5.05 15.69
C MET A 335 11.63 4.39 14.37
N LEU A 336 12.25 3.21 14.40
CA LEU A 336 12.59 2.46 13.20
C LEU A 336 11.34 2.09 12.40
N CYS A 337 10.34 1.47 13.03
CA CYS A 337 9.10 1.10 12.34
C CYS A 337 8.32 2.32 11.83
N GLY A 338 8.29 3.42 12.60
CA GLY A 338 7.63 4.65 12.19
C GLY A 338 8.31 5.33 11.00
N SER A 339 9.64 5.23 10.89
CA SER A 339 10.39 5.85 9.79
C SER A 339 10.01 5.27 8.42
N PHE A 340 9.66 3.98 8.32
CA PHE A 340 9.18 3.37 7.07
C PHE A 340 7.86 3.95 6.56
N ILE A 341 7.06 4.56 7.43
CA ILE A 341 5.81 5.22 7.04
C ILE A 341 6.06 6.70 6.78
N VAL A 342 6.81 7.36 7.69
CA VAL A 342 6.98 8.82 7.65
C VAL A 342 7.96 9.27 6.57
N MET A 343 9.07 8.54 6.35
CA MET A 343 10.09 8.98 5.40
C MET A 343 9.62 8.97 3.94
N PRO A 344 8.97 7.91 3.41
CA PRO A 344 8.44 7.94 2.05
C PRO A 344 7.43 9.06 1.83
N VAL A 345 6.53 9.28 2.79
CA VAL A 345 5.53 10.37 2.71
C VAL A 345 6.20 11.74 2.70
N LEU A 346 7.22 11.92 3.56
CA LEU A 346 7.96 13.19 3.64
C LEU A 346 8.75 13.44 2.35
N MET A 347 9.42 12.42 1.80
CA MET A 347 10.20 12.52 0.57
C MET A 347 9.32 12.87 -0.63
N LYS A 348 8.20 12.14 -0.81
CA LYS A 348 7.24 12.45 -1.88
C LYS A 348 6.56 13.80 -1.70
N GLY A 349 6.30 14.22 -0.47
CA GLY A 349 5.81 15.57 -0.20
C GLY A 349 6.80 16.66 -0.61
N LEU A 350 8.10 16.49 -0.31
CA LEU A 350 9.14 17.43 -0.70
C LEU A 350 9.33 17.49 -2.23
N GLU A 351 9.29 16.35 -2.92
CA GLU A 351 9.32 16.26 -4.37
C GLU A 351 8.14 17.03 -5.01
N TYR A 352 6.93 16.82 -4.52
CA TYR A 352 5.73 17.50 -5.00
C TYR A 352 5.80 19.03 -4.88
N PHE A 353 6.44 19.55 -3.83
CA PHE A 353 6.62 21.00 -3.62
C PHE A 353 7.83 21.60 -4.36
N GLY A 354 8.51 20.82 -5.21
CA GLY A 354 9.60 21.30 -6.05
C GLY A 354 10.86 21.76 -5.28
N THR A 355 11.08 21.17 -4.09
CA THR A 355 12.17 21.56 -3.20
C THR A 355 13.45 20.74 -3.36
N GLU A 356 13.64 20.04 -4.48
CA GLU A 356 14.82 19.21 -4.75
C GLU A 356 16.15 19.94 -4.53
N GLY A 357 16.24 21.21 -4.94
CA GLY A 357 17.47 22.02 -4.73
C GLY A 357 17.71 22.42 -3.27
N ALA A 358 16.69 22.47 -2.43
CA ALA A 358 16.80 22.78 -1.01
C ALA A 358 17.16 21.54 -0.17
N TYR A 359 16.77 20.35 -0.62
CA TYR A 359 17.05 19.08 0.04
C TYR A 359 18.55 18.80 0.14
N ASN A 360 19.33 19.04 -0.90
CA ASN A 360 20.77 18.79 -0.93
C ASN A 360 21.59 19.67 0.04
N LYS A 361 21.05 20.80 0.52
CA LYS A 361 21.74 21.71 1.46
C LYS A 361 21.19 21.69 2.88
N LEU A 362 19.95 21.28 3.07
CA LEU A 362 19.24 21.25 4.35
C LEU A 362 18.80 19.83 4.79
N GLY A 363 19.06 18.81 3.98
CA GLY A 363 18.50 17.46 4.11
C GLY A 363 18.64 16.84 5.50
N ASP A 364 19.82 16.92 6.08
CA ASP A 364 20.10 16.35 7.41
C ASP A 364 19.37 17.07 8.55
N VAL A 365 19.20 18.38 8.44
CA VAL A 365 18.53 19.21 9.46
C VAL A 365 17.00 19.10 9.29
N ILE A 366 16.49 19.18 8.05
CA ILE A 366 15.05 19.02 7.78
C ILE A 366 14.62 17.59 8.10
N GLY A 367 15.41 16.59 7.69
CA GLY A 367 15.13 15.18 7.98
C GLY A 367 14.99 14.92 9.49
N SER A 368 15.93 15.38 10.30
CA SER A 368 15.87 15.13 11.75
C SER A 368 14.88 16.03 12.50
N VAL A 369 14.79 17.31 12.17
CA VAL A 369 13.93 18.27 12.91
C VAL A 369 12.45 18.13 12.55
N ILE A 370 12.10 17.79 11.30
CA ILE A 370 10.72 17.62 10.87
C ILE A 370 10.25 16.16 11.01
N ALA A 371 11.07 15.18 10.65
CA ALA A 371 10.70 13.77 10.71
C ALA A 371 10.44 13.30 12.15
N ILE A 372 11.23 13.73 13.16
CA ILE A 372 11.01 13.31 14.54
C ILE A 372 9.64 13.73 15.08
N PRO A 373 9.17 14.98 14.97
CA PRO A 373 7.81 15.35 15.37
C PRO A 373 6.72 14.55 14.66
N LEU A 374 6.87 14.28 13.35
CA LEU A 374 5.91 13.46 12.59
C LEU A 374 5.89 12.01 13.11
N LEU A 375 7.05 11.43 13.40
CA LEU A 375 7.17 10.11 14.02
C LEU A 375 6.48 10.06 15.39
N LEU A 376 6.68 11.08 16.23
CA LEU A 376 6.04 11.16 17.55
C LEU A 376 4.53 11.38 17.45
N LEU A 377 4.07 12.11 16.44
CA LEU A 377 2.64 12.27 16.15
C LEU A 377 2.03 10.93 15.74
N LEU A 378 2.66 10.21 14.80
CA LEU A 378 2.26 8.87 14.40
C LEU A 378 2.22 7.92 15.61
N GLU A 379 3.25 7.96 16.46
CA GLU A 379 3.31 7.15 17.67
C GLU A 379 2.15 7.48 18.64
N THR A 380 1.74 8.76 18.71
CA THR A 380 0.57 9.17 19.52
C THR A 380 -0.71 8.54 18.98
N VAL A 381 -0.89 8.57 17.65
CA VAL A 381 -2.06 7.94 16.99
C VAL A 381 -2.06 6.45 17.24
N VAL A 382 -0.93 5.77 17.08
CA VAL A 382 -0.79 4.33 17.36
C VAL A 382 -1.11 4.04 18.84
N PHE A 383 -0.62 4.85 19.77
CA PHE A 383 -0.93 4.68 21.19
C PHE A 383 -2.42 4.92 21.51
N GLU A 384 -3.07 5.91 20.89
CA GLU A 384 -4.52 6.15 21.02
C GLU A 384 -5.33 4.93 20.56
N LEU A 385 -4.94 4.35 19.43
CA LEU A 385 -5.66 3.23 18.83
C LEU A 385 -5.46 1.91 19.59
N PHE A 386 -4.23 1.63 20.04
CA PHE A 386 -3.83 0.32 20.56
C PHE A 386 -3.56 0.30 22.07
N GLY A 387 -3.52 1.47 22.74
CA GLY A 387 -3.08 1.60 24.13
C GLY A 387 -1.59 1.25 24.35
N THR A 388 -0.85 0.97 23.28
CA THR A 388 0.57 0.65 23.27
C THR A 388 1.16 0.97 21.90
N THR A 389 2.49 0.90 21.77
CA THR A 389 3.17 1.03 20.47
C THR A 389 3.89 -0.26 20.12
N PHE A 390 4.30 -0.43 18.87
CA PHE A 390 4.96 -1.65 18.40
C PHE A 390 6.18 -2.01 19.27
N GLY A 391 7.09 -1.05 19.49
CA GLY A 391 8.28 -1.29 20.29
C GLY A 391 7.95 -1.57 21.76
N LYS A 392 6.98 -0.89 22.35
CA LYS A 392 6.56 -1.16 23.74
C LYS A 392 5.91 -2.53 23.87
N TRP A 393 5.07 -2.91 22.93
CA TRP A 393 4.50 -4.23 22.86
C TRP A 393 5.58 -5.32 22.68
N ALA A 394 6.52 -5.11 21.76
CA ALA A 394 7.61 -6.06 21.49
C ALA A 394 8.50 -6.29 22.71
N PHE A 395 8.86 -5.22 23.41
CA PHE A 395 9.71 -5.26 24.59
C PHE A 395 8.95 -5.36 25.91
N SER A 396 7.62 -5.60 25.87
CA SER A 396 6.75 -5.76 27.05
C SER A 396 6.91 -4.61 28.04
N VAL A 397 6.74 -3.39 27.56
CA VAL A 397 6.84 -2.14 28.33
C VAL A 397 5.49 -1.44 28.31
N ARG A 398 5.01 -0.99 29.46
CA ARG A 398 3.74 -0.28 29.62
C ARG A 398 3.96 1.09 30.27
N VAL A 399 3.29 2.11 29.73
CA VAL A 399 3.26 3.45 30.32
C VAL A 399 1.99 3.58 31.15
N CYS A 400 2.15 3.85 32.44
CA CYS A 400 1.05 3.91 33.41
C CYS A 400 1.08 5.28 34.14
N ASP A 401 -0.06 5.62 34.75
CA ASP A 401 -0.16 6.68 35.74
C ASP A 401 0.45 6.24 37.09
N SER A 402 0.40 7.11 38.11
CA SER A 402 0.89 6.83 39.46
C SER A 402 0.21 5.61 40.09
N ASN A 403 -1.03 5.33 39.74
CA ASN A 403 -1.87 4.26 40.31
C ASN A 403 -1.71 2.91 39.58
N GLY A 404 -1.00 2.90 38.44
CA GLY A 404 -0.80 1.71 37.63
C GLY A 404 -1.81 1.49 36.51
N HIS A 405 -2.72 2.41 36.32
CA HIS A 405 -3.63 2.37 35.18
C HIS A 405 -2.90 2.83 33.90
N PRO A 406 -3.34 2.38 32.70
CA PRO A 406 -2.79 2.84 31.46
C PRO A 406 -2.85 4.37 31.36
N ALA A 407 -1.75 5.00 30.92
CA ALA A 407 -1.73 6.43 30.69
C ALA A 407 -2.82 6.82 29.66
N SER A 408 -3.53 7.94 29.88
CA SER A 408 -4.43 8.46 28.87
C SER A 408 -3.63 8.96 27.66
N SER A 409 -4.22 8.93 26.47
CA SER A 409 -3.56 9.36 25.23
C SER A 409 -3.11 10.81 25.26
N TRP A 410 -3.88 11.69 25.93
CA TRP A 410 -3.46 13.07 26.13
C TRP A 410 -2.22 13.20 27.02
N MET A 411 -2.12 12.39 28.08
CA MET A 411 -0.92 12.34 28.92
C MET A 411 0.25 11.74 28.15
N TYR A 412 -0.02 10.73 27.31
CA TYR A 412 0.99 10.13 26.45
C TYR A 412 1.52 11.11 25.41
N PHE A 413 0.65 11.89 24.74
CA PHE A 413 1.04 12.96 23.82
C PHE A 413 1.93 14.03 24.51
N LYS A 414 1.52 14.52 25.69
CA LYS A 414 2.36 15.44 26.48
C LYS A 414 3.72 14.84 26.83
N ARG A 415 3.74 13.54 27.12
CA ARG A 415 4.97 12.80 27.37
C ARG A 415 5.90 12.80 26.15
N LEU A 416 5.36 12.58 24.95
CA LEU A 416 6.12 12.58 23.71
C LEU A 416 6.67 13.98 23.38
N LEU A 417 5.90 15.04 23.57
CA LEU A 417 6.40 16.40 23.42
C LEU A 417 7.56 16.69 24.37
N ARG A 418 7.45 16.29 25.66
CA ARG A 418 8.55 16.44 26.62
C ARG A 418 9.73 15.53 26.30
N LEU A 419 9.48 14.33 25.79
CA LEU A 419 10.51 13.43 25.29
C LEU A 419 11.30 14.07 24.15
N TRP A 420 10.63 14.72 23.20
CA TRP A 420 11.29 15.41 22.09
C TRP A 420 12.30 16.44 22.59
N VAL A 421 11.91 17.26 23.54
CA VAL A 421 12.76 18.31 24.11
C VAL A 421 13.82 17.72 25.05
N SER A 422 13.39 17.03 26.12
CA SER A 422 14.27 16.62 27.25
C SER A 422 14.76 15.18 27.16
N GLY A 423 14.31 14.41 26.16
CA GLY A 423 14.72 13.03 25.92
C GLY A 423 15.51 12.82 24.63
N LEU A 424 15.20 13.58 23.56
CA LEU A 424 15.84 13.50 22.24
C LEU A 424 16.61 14.76 21.85
N GLY A 425 16.60 15.82 22.69
CA GLY A 425 17.35 17.05 22.44
C GLY A 425 16.93 17.77 21.17
N LEU A 426 15.62 17.79 20.85
CA LEU A 426 15.03 18.37 19.63
C LEU A 426 15.50 17.73 18.31
N GLY A 427 16.24 16.63 18.34
CA GLY A 427 16.84 16.03 17.15
C GLY A 427 18.13 16.71 16.68
N LEU A 428 18.68 17.66 17.45
CA LEU A 428 19.93 18.33 17.10
C LEU A 428 21.13 17.36 17.18
N PRO A 429 22.01 17.27 16.17
CA PRO A 429 22.98 16.18 16.00
C PRO A 429 23.81 15.84 17.24
N VAL A 430 24.44 16.80 17.91
CA VAL A 430 25.26 16.56 19.11
C VAL A 430 24.41 16.38 20.36
N VAL A 431 23.34 17.14 20.49
CA VAL A 431 22.43 17.14 21.65
C VAL A 431 21.68 15.82 21.77
N SER A 432 21.26 15.27 20.62
CA SER A 432 20.54 13.98 20.52
C SER A 432 21.38 12.76 20.91
N LEU A 433 22.70 12.88 20.98
CA LEU A 433 23.58 11.83 21.52
C LEU A 433 23.73 11.95 23.05
N ILE A 434 23.82 13.17 23.57
CA ILE A 434 24.09 13.43 24.98
C ILE A 434 22.84 13.24 25.85
N VAL A 435 21.71 13.80 25.40
CA VAL A 435 20.47 13.82 26.21
C VAL A 435 19.92 12.41 26.48
N PRO A 436 19.80 11.50 25.52
CA PRO A 436 19.36 10.12 25.77
C PRO A 436 20.31 9.37 26.73
N TRP A 437 21.61 9.62 26.62
CA TRP A 437 22.59 9.03 27.55
C TRP A 437 22.39 9.50 28.99
N VAL A 438 22.16 10.79 29.21
CA VAL A 438 21.84 11.36 30.52
C VAL A 438 20.56 10.75 31.09
N GLN A 439 19.49 10.65 30.29
CA GLN A 439 18.23 10.03 30.71
C GLN A 439 18.42 8.55 31.04
N CYS A 440 19.20 7.82 30.23
CA CYS A 440 19.51 6.41 30.46
C CYS A 440 20.26 6.24 31.80
N ARG A 441 21.24 7.09 32.09
CA ARG A 441 21.98 7.08 33.35
C ARG A 441 21.07 7.37 34.56
N LYS A 442 20.14 8.34 34.41
CA LYS A 442 19.12 8.67 35.43
C LYS A 442 18.23 7.45 35.73
N VAL A 443 17.73 6.76 34.71
CA VAL A 443 16.89 5.55 34.89
C VAL A 443 17.70 4.40 35.49
N ARG A 444 18.97 4.21 35.11
CA ARG A 444 19.85 3.19 35.71
C ARG A 444 20.12 3.43 37.19
N SER A 445 20.12 4.68 37.64
CA SER A 445 20.28 5.03 39.08
C SER A 445 18.98 4.89 39.89
N GLY A 446 17.92 4.26 39.31
CA GLY A 446 16.64 4.03 39.99
C GLY A 446 15.69 5.23 39.98
N ARG A 447 16.05 6.33 39.30
CA ARG A 447 15.18 7.51 39.14
C ARG A 447 14.34 7.39 37.91
N GLN A 448 13.26 8.16 37.81
CA GLN A 448 12.47 8.25 36.60
C GLN A 448 13.12 9.18 35.57
N ALA A 449 12.86 8.98 34.29
CA ALA A 449 13.26 9.91 33.26
C ALA A 449 12.53 11.24 33.44
N THR A 450 13.20 12.37 33.11
CA THR A 450 12.67 13.71 33.37
C THR A 450 11.30 13.96 32.75
N TYR A 451 11.08 13.42 31.54
CA TYR A 451 9.82 13.54 30.83
C TYR A 451 8.70 12.65 31.40
N ASP A 452 9.02 11.58 32.15
CA ASP A 452 8.07 10.73 32.87
C ASP A 452 7.74 11.34 34.25
N GLU A 453 8.78 11.70 35.00
CA GLU A 453 8.68 12.28 36.35
C GLU A 453 7.82 13.54 36.37
N SER A 454 8.03 14.43 35.39
CA SER A 454 7.32 15.72 35.30
C SER A 454 5.81 15.58 34.99
N LEU A 455 5.34 14.41 34.63
CA LEU A 455 3.93 14.11 34.34
C LEU A 455 3.32 13.11 35.32
N GLY A 456 4.07 12.68 36.34
CA GLY A 456 3.61 11.64 37.26
C GLY A 456 3.36 10.28 36.58
N LEU A 457 4.05 10.03 35.46
CA LEU A 457 3.93 8.76 34.74
C LEU A 457 5.00 7.80 35.17
N ARG A 458 4.67 6.51 35.21
CA ARG A 458 5.62 5.43 35.44
C ARG A 458 5.67 4.50 34.21
N VAL A 459 6.82 3.86 34.03
CA VAL A 459 7.03 2.91 32.94
C VAL A 459 7.34 1.55 33.54
N ASP A 460 6.38 0.65 33.42
CA ASP A 460 6.43 -0.68 34.02
C ASP A 460 6.82 -1.75 32.99
N LYS A 461 7.43 -2.84 33.43
CA LYS A 461 7.66 -4.05 32.64
C LYS A 461 6.53 -5.03 32.83
N GLU A 462 6.02 -5.56 31.71
CA GLU A 462 5.08 -6.68 31.69
C GLU A 462 5.83 -8.02 31.61
N ARG A 463 5.10 -9.13 31.79
CA ARG A 463 5.67 -10.47 31.55
C ARG A 463 6.14 -10.57 30.11
N PHE A 464 7.38 -11.01 29.96
CA PHE A 464 8.00 -11.19 28.64
C PHE A 464 7.37 -12.40 27.93
N HIS A 465 6.82 -12.20 26.72
CA HIS A 465 6.28 -13.27 25.89
C HIS A 465 7.22 -13.51 24.71
N PRO A 466 8.05 -14.56 24.74
CA PRO A 466 9.07 -14.82 23.71
C PRO A 466 8.47 -15.01 22.30
N LEU A 467 7.21 -15.47 22.20
CA LEU A 467 6.52 -15.59 20.90
C LEU A 467 6.29 -14.26 20.17
N ARG A 468 6.29 -13.13 20.86
CA ARG A 468 6.22 -11.83 20.20
C ARG A 468 7.42 -11.62 19.28
N TRP A 469 8.55 -12.25 19.60
CA TRP A 469 9.79 -12.14 18.83
C TRP A 469 9.78 -12.94 17.53
N ILE A 470 8.89 -13.91 17.37
CA ILE A 470 8.67 -14.60 16.08
C ILE A 470 8.11 -13.62 15.03
N VAL A 471 7.38 -12.59 15.47
CA VAL A 471 6.86 -11.52 14.60
C VAL A 471 7.84 -10.34 14.56
N VAL A 472 8.40 -9.96 15.72
CA VAL A 472 9.26 -8.79 15.87
C VAL A 472 10.60 -8.99 15.16
N LEU A 473 11.21 -10.17 15.23
CA LEU A 473 12.55 -10.40 14.66
C LEU A 473 12.53 -10.32 13.13
N PRO A 474 11.63 -10.99 12.40
CA PRO A 474 11.50 -10.81 10.96
C PRO A 474 11.17 -9.36 10.58
N ALA A 475 10.25 -8.71 11.29
CA ALA A 475 9.90 -7.31 11.03
C ALA A 475 11.09 -6.36 11.23
N LEU A 476 11.91 -6.57 12.26
CA LEU A 476 13.13 -5.79 12.48
C LEU A 476 14.21 -6.10 11.44
N ILE A 477 14.38 -7.36 11.03
CA ILE A 477 15.34 -7.75 9.98
C ILE A 477 14.95 -7.10 8.65
N VAL A 478 13.67 -7.16 8.28
CA VAL A 478 13.16 -6.50 7.08
C VAL A 478 13.34 -4.99 7.18
N ALA A 479 13.00 -4.38 8.32
CA ALA A 479 13.16 -2.97 8.56
C ALA A 479 14.64 -2.53 8.45
N VAL A 480 15.56 -3.23 9.10
CA VAL A 480 17.00 -2.93 9.01
C VAL A 480 17.53 -3.17 7.59
N GLY A 481 17.12 -4.25 6.93
CA GLY A 481 17.47 -4.53 5.54
C GLY A 481 17.04 -3.40 4.61
N LEU A 482 15.80 -2.93 4.74
CA LEU A 482 15.25 -1.80 3.98
C LEU A 482 16.03 -0.50 4.25
N THR A 483 16.44 -0.24 5.50
CA THR A 483 17.24 0.94 5.84
C THR A 483 18.63 0.86 5.20
N ILE A 484 19.29 -0.29 5.26
CA ILE A 484 20.63 -0.48 4.68
C ILE A 484 20.58 -0.31 3.16
N VAL A 485 19.60 -0.91 2.49
CA VAL A 485 19.45 -0.76 1.03
C VAL A 485 19.03 0.65 0.63
N GLY A 486 18.16 1.31 1.40
CA GLY A 486 17.82 2.71 1.16
C GLY A 486 19.02 3.66 1.37
N MET A 487 19.94 3.34 2.27
CA MET A 487 21.19 4.09 2.44
C MET A 487 22.20 3.81 1.31
N SER A 488 22.30 2.56 0.83
CA SER A 488 23.18 2.22 -0.30
C SER A 488 22.66 2.75 -1.65
N ALA A 489 21.36 2.89 -1.82
CA ALA A 489 20.77 3.51 -3.02
C ALA A 489 20.97 5.04 -3.07
N GLY A 490 21.29 5.69 -1.94
CA GLY A 490 21.60 7.12 -1.89
C GLY A 490 23.09 7.47 -2.08
N GLU A 491 23.99 6.48 -2.08
CA GLU A 491 25.44 6.72 -2.27
C GLU A 491 25.93 6.50 -3.70
N ASP A 492 25.10 5.98 -4.62
CA ASP A 492 25.48 5.66 -6.00
C ASP A 492 25.25 6.81 -7.02
N ASP A 493 24.82 7.99 -6.57
CA ASP A 493 24.63 9.15 -7.47
C ASP A 493 25.95 9.89 -7.85
N THR A 494 27.14 9.34 -7.55
CA THR A 494 28.42 9.97 -7.90
C THR A 494 29.42 9.05 -8.62
N ALA A 495 29.06 7.84 -9.00
CA ALA A 495 29.81 7.07 -9.96
C ALA A 495 29.24 7.35 -11.37
N PRO A 496 30.10 7.55 -12.41
CA PRO A 496 29.59 7.58 -13.77
C PRO A 496 29.04 6.19 -14.07
N GLU A 497 27.71 6.05 -14.05
CA GLU A 497 27.03 4.83 -14.48
C GLU A 497 27.47 4.51 -15.91
N SER A 498 28.04 3.33 -16.08
CA SER A 498 28.16 2.72 -17.37
C SER A 498 26.77 2.69 -18.01
N PRO A 499 26.61 3.07 -19.30
CA PRO A 499 25.30 3.19 -19.92
C PRO A 499 24.57 1.85 -19.79
N THR A 500 23.44 1.87 -19.12
CA THR A 500 22.51 0.75 -19.02
C THR A 500 22.01 0.44 -20.41
N HIS A 501 22.54 -0.63 -21.01
CA HIS A 501 22.08 -1.34 -22.21
C HIS A 501 21.67 -0.46 -23.40
N ALA A 502 22.62 0.25 -23.98
CA ALA A 502 22.55 0.50 -25.41
C ALA A 502 22.37 -0.87 -26.07
N ASP A 503 21.30 -1.06 -26.86
CA ASP A 503 21.15 -2.34 -27.57
C ASP A 503 22.40 -2.57 -28.41
N VAL A 504 23.15 -3.63 -28.11
CA VAL A 504 24.44 -3.95 -28.75
C VAL A 504 24.32 -4.00 -30.27
N ARG A 505 23.12 -4.27 -30.79
CA ARG A 505 22.81 -4.28 -32.23
C ARG A 505 22.81 -2.85 -32.81
N LEU A 506 22.17 -1.91 -32.11
CA LEU A 506 22.11 -0.52 -32.53
C LEU A 506 23.48 0.15 -32.39
N GLU A 507 24.24 -0.15 -31.34
CA GLU A 507 25.61 0.35 -31.15
C GLU A 507 26.53 -0.10 -32.29
N ARG A 508 26.45 -1.38 -32.66
CA ARG A 508 27.21 -1.91 -33.82
C ARG A 508 26.79 -1.27 -35.15
N LEU A 509 25.48 -1.06 -35.32
CA LEU A 509 24.96 -0.44 -36.53
C LEU A 509 25.46 1.00 -36.69
N VAL A 510 25.37 1.82 -35.65
CA VAL A 510 25.83 3.22 -35.64
C VAL A 510 27.33 3.30 -35.85
N SER A 511 28.12 2.47 -35.15
CA SER A 511 29.58 2.41 -35.33
C SER A 511 29.96 1.97 -36.74
N SER A 512 29.26 0.98 -37.31
CA SER A 512 29.52 0.49 -38.68
C SER A 512 29.05 1.46 -39.75
N ALA A 513 28.13 2.37 -39.43
CA ALA A 513 27.68 3.45 -40.30
C ALA A 513 28.61 4.68 -40.26
N ASP A 514 29.68 4.65 -39.43
CA ASP A 514 30.62 5.78 -39.23
C ASP A 514 29.90 7.07 -38.82
N LEU A 515 28.93 6.94 -37.89
CA LEU A 515 28.17 8.05 -37.31
C LEU A 515 28.65 8.31 -35.88
N LYS A 516 28.88 9.57 -35.54
CA LYS A 516 29.11 9.96 -34.14
C LYS A 516 27.80 10.02 -33.42
N CYS A 517 27.75 9.45 -32.22
CA CYS A 517 26.53 9.49 -31.38
C CYS A 517 26.87 9.66 -29.92
N GLU A 518 25.89 10.19 -29.20
CA GLU A 518 25.83 10.21 -27.74
C GLU A 518 24.65 9.34 -27.28
N TRP A 519 24.78 8.67 -26.15
CA TRP A 519 23.73 7.80 -25.62
C TRP A 519 23.04 8.46 -24.44
N THR A 520 21.71 8.49 -24.47
CA THR A 520 20.93 8.91 -23.31
C THR A 520 20.85 7.77 -22.27
N LYS A 521 20.47 8.10 -21.06
CA LYS A 521 20.25 7.11 -19.97
C LYS A 521 19.21 6.04 -20.35
N ASP A 522 18.26 6.37 -21.23
CA ASP A 522 17.19 5.47 -21.68
C ASP A 522 17.57 4.64 -22.92
N GLY A 523 18.84 4.62 -23.31
CA GLY A 523 19.32 3.82 -24.43
C GLY A 523 18.99 4.40 -25.82
N VAL A 524 18.62 5.68 -25.92
CA VAL A 524 18.40 6.38 -27.18
C VAL A 524 19.74 6.90 -27.70
N CYS A 525 20.04 6.61 -28.96
CA CYS A 525 21.21 7.14 -29.67
C CYS A 525 20.88 8.50 -30.23
N VAL A 526 21.63 9.53 -29.83
CA VAL A 526 21.53 10.91 -30.28
C VAL A 526 22.66 11.13 -31.31
N ILE A 527 22.30 11.42 -32.54
CA ILE A 527 23.22 11.56 -33.68
C ILE A 527 23.20 13.01 -34.16
N PRO A 528 24.20 13.83 -33.82
CA PRO A 528 24.35 15.16 -34.41
C PRO A 528 24.76 15.00 -35.86
N PHE A 529 23.97 15.54 -36.77
CA PHE A 529 24.22 15.47 -38.21
C PHE A 529 24.36 16.88 -38.81
N ARG A 530 25.46 17.15 -39.52
CA ARG A 530 25.69 18.44 -40.17
C ARG A 530 25.04 18.45 -41.53
N THR A 531 24.06 19.32 -41.76
CA THR A 531 23.28 19.40 -43.00
C THR A 531 23.92 20.34 -44.03
N SER A 532 24.61 21.40 -43.59
CA SER A 532 25.33 22.34 -44.48
C SER A 532 26.65 22.79 -43.86
N GLU A 533 27.77 22.59 -44.59
CA GLU A 533 29.07 23.13 -44.18
C GLU A 533 29.18 24.63 -44.42
N ALA A 534 28.49 25.15 -45.45
CA ALA A 534 28.56 26.55 -45.85
C ALA A 534 27.78 27.47 -44.90
N GLU A 535 26.68 26.98 -44.35
CA GLU A 535 25.78 27.74 -43.47
C GLU A 535 25.95 27.37 -41.99
N ASN A 536 26.86 26.43 -41.66
CA ASN A 536 27.10 25.90 -40.31
C ASN A 536 25.85 25.37 -39.61
N ARG A 537 24.91 24.77 -40.39
CA ARG A 537 23.66 24.18 -39.88
C ARG A 537 23.86 22.71 -39.47
N SER A 538 23.19 22.31 -38.42
CA SER A 538 23.21 20.94 -37.91
C SER A 538 21.84 20.54 -37.43
N GLN A 539 21.55 19.25 -37.52
CA GLN A 539 20.30 18.63 -37.03
C GLN A 539 20.58 17.50 -36.06
N THR A 540 19.70 17.33 -35.12
CA THR A 540 19.77 16.22 -34.13
C THR A 540 18.83 15.11 -34.54
N CYS A 541 19.39 13.94 -34.84
CA CYS A 541 18.63 12.73 -35.10
C CYS A 541 18.66 11.82 -33.88
N LEU A 542 17.54 11.18 -33.59
CA LEU A 542 17.41 10.16 -32.55
C LEU A 542 17.19 8.79 -33.17
N ALA A 543 17.85 7.76 -32.66
CA ALA A 543 17.63 6.36 -33.07
C ALA A 543 17.49 5.46 -31.86
N PHE A 544 16.46 4.60 -31.86
CA PHE A 544 16.22 3.60 -30.81
C PHE A 544 15.40 2.44 -31.35
N LEU A 545 15.46 1.31 -30.65
CA LEU A 545 14.65 0.13 -30.97
C LEU A 545 13.34 0.20 -30.21
N GLU A 546 12.22 0.04 -30.93
CA GLU A 546 10.89 0.04 -30.36
C GLU A 546 10.18 -1.29 -30.67
N LYS A 547 9.53 -1.87 -29.67
CA LYS A 547 8.72 -3.07 -29.84
C LYS A 547 7.31 -2.67 -30.25
N VAL A 548 6.88 -3.09 -31.44
CA VAL A 548 5.54 -2.78 -31.93
C VAL A 548 4.52 -3.65 -31.22
N VAL A 549 3.67 -3.02 -30.40
CA VAL A 549 2.67 -3.68 -29.55
C VAL A 549 1.73 -4.61 -30.31
N SER A 550 1.44 -4.33 -31.60
CA SER A 550 0.49 -5.11 -32.41
C SER A 550 1.07 -6.35 -33.08
N SER A 551 2.40 -6.52 -33.17
CA SER A 551 3.04 -7.59 -33.97
C SER A 551 4.19 -8.32 -33.29
N ASP A 552 4.49 -7.99 -32.03
CA ASP A 552 5.66 -8.52 -31.28
C ASP A 552 7.00 -8.41 -32.07
N THR A 553 7.05 -7.55 -33.07
CA THR A 553 8.25 -7.30 -33.90
C THR A 553 8.95 -6.04 -33.43
N GLU A 554 10.27 -6.12 -33.26
CA GLU A 554 11.09 -4.94 -33.01
C GLU A 554 11.34 -4.20 -34.33
N ARG A 555 11.28 -2.86 -34.30
CA ARG A 555 11.64 -1.97 -35.39
C ARG A 555 12.64 -0.93 -34.92
N LEU A 556 13.52 -0.50 -35.79
CA LEU A 556 14.41 0.61 -35.56
C LEU A 556 13.66 1.92 -35.88
N PHE A 557 13.49 2.72 -34.86
CA PHE A 557 12.89 4.05 -34.97
C PHE A 557 14.00 5.08 -35.20
N VAL A 558 13.88 5.89 -36.23
CA VAL A 558 14.79 7.00 -36.51
C VAL A 558 13.94 8.25 -36.67
N CYS A 559 14.27 9.33 -35.98
CA CYS A 559 13.60 10.61 -36.15
C CYS A 559 14.56 11.79 -36.07
N SER A 560 14.21 12.89 -36.73
CA SER A 560 14.89 14.20 -36.63
C SER A 560 13.90 15.23 -36.10
N MET A 561 14.33 16.05 -35.16
CA MET A 561 13.53 17.13 -34.59
C MET A 561 13.36 18.26 -35.62
N VAL A 562 12.20 18.93 -35.59
CA VAL A 562 11.88 19.98 -36.55
C VAL A 562 11.50 21.29 -35.89
N ALA A 563 10.66 21.25 -34.84
CA ALA A 563 10.22 22.48 -34.17
C ALA A 563 9.66 22.16 -32.79
N LYS A 564 9.67 23.11 -31.86
CA LYS A 564 8.90 22.98 -30.62
C LYS A 564 7.40 23.09 -30.90
N CYS A 565 6.59 22.24 -30.26
CA CYS A 565 5.13 22.19 -30.48
C CYS A 565 4.43 23.54 -30.22
N ASP A 566 4.96 24.33 -29.28
CA ASP A 566 4.46 25.66 -28.90
C ASP A 566 4.82 26.74 -29.93
N ALA A 567 5.87 26.53 -30.74
CA ALA A 567 6.23 27.43 -31.83
C ALA A 567 5.36 27.23 -33.08
N VAL A 568 4.68 26.08 -33.19
CA VAL A 568 3.83 25.74 -34.34
C VAL A 568 2.37 26.02 -34.02
N GLY A 569 1.73 26.94 -34.74
CA GLY A 569 0.32 27.27 -34.52
C GLY A 569 -0.63 26.10 -34.80
N ARG A 570 -1.78 26.04 -34.09
CA ARG A 570 -2.74 24.92 -34.12
C ARG A 570 -3.20 24.56 -35.53
N SER A 571 -3.46 25.53 -36.40
CA SER A 571 -3.89 25.32 -37.81
C SER A 571 -2.81 24.63 -38.65
N LYS A 572 -1.54 24.99 -38.45
CA LYS A 572 -0.40 24.33 -39.10
C LYS A 572 -0.18 22.91 -38.57
N MET A 573 -0.45 22.70 -37.30
CA MET A 573 -0.34 21.37 -36.69
C MET A 573 -1.38 20.39 -37.27
N GLU A 574 -2.61 20.85 -37.51
CA GLU A 574 -3.66 20.06 -38.16
C GLU A 574 -3.26 19.70 -39.61
N GLU A 575 -2.73 20.66 -40.39
CA GLU A 575 -2.24 20.45 -41.75
C GLU A 575 -1.07 19.43 -41.78
N ILE A 576 -0.14 19.50 -40.82
CA ILE A 576 0.98 18.57 -40.69
C ILE A 576 0.50 17.15 -40.38
N LEU A 577 -0.49 17.00 -39.51
CA LEU A 577 -1.06 15.69 -39.20
C LEU A 577 -1.86 15.08 -40.36
N GLU A 578 -2.57 15.93 -41.14
CA GLU A 578 -3.26 15.48 -42.36
C GLU A 578 -2.27 15.02 -43.43
N ALA A 579 -1.10 15.63 -43.52
CA ALA A 579 -0.04 15.24 -44.45
C ALA A 579 0.47 13.79 -44.20
N ASN A 580 0.37 13.27 -43.00
CA ASN A 580 0.72 11.86 -42.69
C ASN A 580 -0.09 10.85 -43.52
N ALA A 581 -1.32 11.19 -43.95
CA ALA A 581 -2.17 10.30 -44.74
C ALA A 581 -1.62 10.08 -46.18
N THR A 582 -0.73 10.93 -46.64
CA THR A 582 -0.16 10.91 -48.02
C THR A 582 1.35 10.63 -48.05
N MET A 583 1.98 10.46 -46.89
CA MET A 583 3.42 10.14 -46.77
C MET A 583 3.64 8.63 -46.79
N ASP A 584 4.50 8.11 -47.65
CA ASP A 584 4.74 6.66 -47.77
C ASP A 584 5.59 6.09 -46.62
N ASP A 585 6.88 6.47 -46.53
CA ASP A 585 7.85 5.91 -45.59
C ASP A 585 8.12 6.82 -44.36
N ARG A 586 7.75 8.08 -44.44
CA ARG A 586 8.00 9.11 -43.43
C ARG A 586 6.72 9.58 -42.81
N GLN A 587 6.78 9.89 -41.53
CA GLN A 587 5.62 10.34 -40.75
C GLN A 587 6.01 11.43 -39.78
N TRP A 588 5.15 12.40 -39.60
CA TRP A 588 5.24 13.35 -38.52
C TRP A 588 4.86 12.70 -37.19
N CYS A 589 5.63 12.96 -36.16
CA CYS A 589 5.34 12.50 -34.80
C CYS A 589 5.68 13.59 -33.78
N LYS A 590 5.21 13.39 -32.57
CA LYS A 590 5.57 14.20 -31.41
C LYS A 590 6.55 13.40 -30.52
N VAL A 591 7.69 13.99 -30.20
CA VAL A 591 8.70 13.45 -29.31
C VAL A 591 8.91 14.46 -28.17
N GLY A 592 8.45 14.13 -26.97
CA GLY A 592 8.42 15.09 -25.86
C GLY A 592 7.57 16.33 -26.19
N ASN A 593 8.16 17.52 -26.16
CA ASN A 593 7.53 18.78 -26.59
C ASN A 593 7.94 19.23 -28.03
N ALA A 594 8.60 18.38 -28.80
CA ALA A 594 9.03 18.68 -30.14
C ALA A 594 8.21 17.93 -31.20
N LEU A 595 8.00 18.58 -32.35
CA LEU A 595 7.53 18.00 -33.60
C LEU A 595 8.74 17.39 -34.30
N ALA A 596 8.62 16.15 -34.74
CA ALA A 596 9.71 15.44 -35.42
C ALA A 596 9.22 14.71 -36.68
N LEU A 597 10.12 14.51 -37.61
CA LEU A 597 9.92 13.65 -38.76
C LEU A 597 10.57 12.31 -38.49
N ARG A 598 9.82 11.19 -38.70
CA ARG A 598 10.27 9.83 -38.38
C ARG A 598 10.21 8.89 -39.57
N GLU A 599 11.05 7.86 -39.50
CA GLU A 599 11.00 6.68 -40.38
C GLU A 599 11.26 5.42 -39.58
N PHE A 600 10.61 4.32 -39.96
CA PHE A 600 10.82 3.00 -39.37
C PHE A 600 11.69 2.14 -40.27
N LEU A 601 12.71 1.53 -39.69
CA LEU A 601 13.62 0.63 -40.40
C LEU A 601 13.54 -0.80 -39.78
N PRO A 602 13.79 -1.82 -40.58
CA PRO A 602 13.97 -3.16 -40.02
C PRO A 602 15.24 -3.22 -39.17
N VAL A 603 15.22 -4.02 -38.09
CA VAL A 603 16.37 -4.15 -37.15
C VAL A 603 17.66 -4.60 -37.83
N ASN A 604 17.55 -5.33 -38.95
CA ASN A 604 18.68 -5.85 -39.73
C ASN A 604 19.04 -4.97 -40.92
N VAL A 605 18.73 -3.68 -40.88
CA VAL A 605 19.11 -2.69 -41.94
C VAL A 605 20.62 -2.61 -42.10
N SER A 606 21.08 -2.44 -43.33
CA SER A 606 22.51 -2.25 -43.60
C SER A 606 23.03 -0.90 -43.09
N PRO A 607 24.29 -0.83 -42.61
CA PRO A 607 24.88 0.44 -42.15
C PRO A 607 24.82 1.57 -43.15
N GLN A 608 25.01 1.26 -44.42
CA GLN A 608 24.92 2.25 -45.52
C GLN A 608 23.50 2.81 -45.65
N LYS A 609 22.47 1.93 -45.60
CA LYS A 609 21.08 2.37 -45.68
C LYS A 609 20.65 3.14 -44.44
N PHE A 610 21.13 2.73 -43.25
CA PHE A 610 20.88 3.47 -42.01
C PHE A 610 21.45 4.89 -42.10
N ARG A 611 22.72 5.05 -42.52
CA ARG A 611 23.35 6.36 -42.71
C ARG A 611 22.61 7.23 -43.75
N GLU A 612 22.18 6.63 -44.86
CA GLU A 612 21.40 7.32 -45.90
C GLU A 612 20.06 7.86 -45.33
N VAL A 613 19.37 7.08 -44.51
CA VAL A 613 18.11 7.50 -43.90
C VAL A 613 18.32 8.59 -42.86
N VAL A 614 19.36 8.49 -42.00
CA VAL A 614 19.71 9.54 -41.04
C VAL A 614 20.04 10.85 -41.76
N ALA A 615 20.88 10.82 -42.82
CA ALA A 615 21.22 11.98 -43.60
C ALA A 615 19.99 12.65 -44.25
N ARG A 616 19.17 11.85 -44.90
CA ARG A 616 17.94 12.31 -45.55
C ARG A 616 16.93 12.91 -44.56
N LEU A 617 16.73 12.26 -43.39
CA LEU A 617 15.83 12.79 -42.36
C LEU A 617 16.36 14.10 -41.78
N ALA A 618 17.68 14.23 -41.58
CA ALA A 618 18.29 15.45 -41.10
C ALA A 618 18.12 16.60 -42.10
N GLU A 619 18.40 16.36 -43.39
CA GLU A 619 18.26 17.37 -44.46
C GLU A 619 16.79 17.81 -44.64
N ASP A 620 15.86 16.86 -44.64
CA ASP A 620 14.43 17.14 -44.75
C ASP A 620 13.92 17.92 -43.53
N ALA A 621 14.38 17.57 -42.31
CA ALA A 621 14.01 18.24 -41.06
C ALA A 621 14.53 19.68 -41.02
N ASP A 622 15.79 19.90 -41.40
CA ASP A 622 16.42 21.21 -41.50
C ASP A 622 15.66 22.14 -42.46
N GLY A 623 15.33 21.63 -43.65
CA GLY A 623 14.53 22.41 -44.63
C GLY A 623 13.09 22.66 -44.20
N LEU A 624 12.53 21.82 -43.29
CA LEU A 624 11.20 22.01 -42.70
C LEU A 624 11.25 23.00 -41.53
N GLU A 625 12.28 22.95 -40.70
CA GLU A 625 12.53 23.87 -39.61
C GLU A 625 12.62 25.31 -40.09
N ASP A 626 13.45 25.55 -41.10
CA ASP A 626 13.59 26.86 -41.75
C ASP A 626 12.23 27.41 -42.25
N ARG A 627 11.39 26.55 -42.83
CA ARG A 627 10.06 26.97 -43.32
C ARG A 627 9.04 27.19 -42.20
N LEU A 628 9.16 26.50 -41.06
CA LEU A 628 8.18 26.56 -39.96
C LEU A 628 8.51 27.65 -38.94
N THR A 629 9.79 27.81 -38.60
CA THR A 629 10.26 28.70 -37.54
C THR A 629 11.17 29.81 -38.03
N GLY A 630 11.92 29.58 -39.10
CA GLY A 630 12.96 30.49 -39.60
C GLY A 630 14.21 30.55 -38.69
N GLU A 631 14.33 29.60 -37.76
CA GLU A 631 15.41 29.48 -36.78
C GLU A 631 16.08 28.11 -36.92
N ASP A 632 17.35 27.98 -36.52
CA ASP A 632 18.12 26.74 -36.44
C ASP A 632 18.20 26.35 -34.93
N GLU A 633 17.24 25.55 -34.46
CA GLU A 633 17.08 25.28 -33.04
C GLU A 633 17.49 23.84 -32.66
N PHE A 634 17.52 22.88 -33.64
CA PHE A 634 17.79 21.47 -33.47
C PHE A 634 18.92 20.96 -34.36
#